data_26b533d7942f160366651a81ebb12645
#
_entry.id   26b533d7942f160366651a81ebb12645
#
_cell.length_a   1.000
_cell.length_b   1.000
_cell.length_c   1.000
_cell.angle_alpha   90.00
_cell.angle_beta   90.00
_cell.angle_gamma   90.00
#
_symmetry.space_group_name_H-M   'P 1'
#
loop_
_entity.id
_entity.type
_entity.pdbx_description
1 polymer ?
#
loop_
_entity_poly.entity_id
_entity_poly.type
_entity_poly.pdbx_seq_one_letter_code
_entity_poly.pdbx_strand_id
1 'polypeptide(L)'
;MKKPLIVLTGPTAVGKTKLSIALAKAVNGEIISADSMQVYRHMDIGSAKITPEEMDGVPHHLVDVLEPTEDFNIVLFQQMAKDAMDKIYDKGRIPILVGGTGFYIQSVTRDIDFTSSDQDEHYRRELEELAEQKGPAFLHDMLAKVDPKSAEDIHENNVKRVIRALEFYKQNGTRISEHNEEQKEHTSPMHWLISS
;
A
#
# COMPACT_ATOMS: atom_id res chain seq x y z
N MET A 1 -3.31 16.15 -19.00
CA MET A 1 -2.59 16.94 -17.96
C MET A 1 -2.50 16.04 -16.72
N LYS A 2 -1.34 15.90 -16.06
CA LYS A 2 -1.22 15.08 -14.85
C LYS A 2 -1.99 15.74 -13.70
N LYS A 3 -2.78 14.94 -12.95
CA LYS A 3 -3.56 15.44 -11.81
C LYS A 3 -2.65 15.71 -10.60
N PRO A 4 -2.85 16.80 -9.82
CA PRO A 4 -2.00 17.10 -8.66
C PRO A 4 -2.32 16.17 -7.48
N LEU A 5 -1.29 15.70 -6.77
CA LEU A 5 -1.40 14.96 -5.51
C LEU A 5 -0.35 15.52 -4.55
N ILE A 6 -0.75 15.84 -3.32
CA ILE A 6 0.19 16.20 -2.26
C ILE A 6 0.39 14.98 -1.37
N VAL A 7 1.63 14.69 -1.02
CA VAL A 7 1.99 13.58 -0.11
C VAL A 7 2.68 14.15 1.11
N LEU A 8 2.10 13.93 2.28
CA LEU A 8 2.68 14.30 3.57
C LEU A 8 3.04 13.01 4.34
N THR A 9 4.34 12.74 4.42
CA THR A 9 4.86 11.55 5.08
C THR A 9 5.79 11.91 6.22
N GLY A 10 6.10 10.95 7.09
CA GLY A 10 7.01 11.12 8.21
C GLY A 10 6.66 10.21 9.39
N PRO A 11 7.54 10.11 10.42
CA PRO A 11 7.31 9.26 11.56
C PRO A 11 6.06 9.66 12.37
N THR A 12 5.60 8.76 13.23
CA THR A 12 4.47 9.05 14.13
C THR A 12 4.81 10.17 15.11
N ALA A 13 3.83 10.93 15.55
CA ALA A 13 3.93 12.00 16.54
C ALA A 13 4.74 13.27 16.15
N VAL A 14 5.08 13.45 14.87
CA VAL A 14 5.76 14.69 14.40
C VAL A 14 4.82 15.83 14.02
N GLY A 15 3.52 15.71 14.31
CA GLY A 15 2.55 16.79 14.06
C GLY A 15 1.92 16.77 12.64
N LYS A 16 2.05 15.67 11.89
CA LYS A 16 1.45 15.54 10.54
C LYS A 16 -0.03 15.90 10.48
N THR A 17 -0.82 15.49 11.48
CA THR A 17 -2.25 15.75 11.54
C THR A 17 -2.58 17.24 11.49
N LYS A 18 -1.95 18.04 12.34
CA LYS A 18 -2.19 19.50 12.34
C LYS A 18 -1.71 20.17 11.07
N LEU A 19 -0.56 19.73 10.55
CA LEU A 19 -0.02 20.27 9.30
C LEU A 19 -0.90 19.91 8.11
N SER A 20 -1.41 18.67 8.03
CA SER A 20 -2.28 18.23 6.91
C SER A 20 -3.60 19.00 6.87
N ILE A 21 -4.19 19.30 8.03
CA ILE A 21 -5.43 20.09 8.12
C ILE A 21 -5.17 21.55 7.66
N ALA A 22 -4.10 22.15 8.17
CA ALA A 22 -3.74 23.51 7.76
C ALA A 22 -3.47 23.60 6.24
N LEU A 23 -2.76 22.61 5.70
CA LEU A 23 -2.47 22.49 4.27
C LEU A 23 -3.76 22.29 3.46
N ALA A 24 -4.64 21.37 3.89
CA ALA A 24 -5.91 21.11 3.22
C ALA A 24 -6.77 22.37 3.12
N LYS A 25 -6.85 23.16 4.19
CA LYS A 25 -7.55 24.46 4.18
C LYS A 25 -6.91 25.47 3.22
N ALA A 26 -5.57 25.52 3.19
CA ALA A 26 -4.83 26.46 2.35
C ALA A 26 -4.98 26.19 0.85
N VAL A 27 -5.07 24.89 0.45
CA VAL A 27 -5.12 24.50 -0.97
C VAL A 27 -6.51 24.04 -1.41
N ASN A 28 -7.54 24.18 -0.59
CA ASN A 28 -8.88 23.64 -0.82
C ASN A 28 -8.84 22.13 -1.10
N GLY A 29 -8.11 21.39 -0.26
CA GLY A 29 -7.89 19.97 -0.40
C GLY A 29 -8.75 19.11 0.52
N GLU A 30 -8.70 17.79 0.30
CA GLU A 30 -9.26 16.77 1.18
C GLU A 30 -8.17 15.75 1.52
N ILE A 31 -8.23 15.14 2.71
CA ILE A 31 -7.21 14.25 3.23
C ILE A 31 -7.58 12.79 2.94
N ILE A 32 -6.59 11.99 2.53
CA ILE A 32 -6.68 10.53 2.41
C ILE A 32 -5.69 9.93 3.40
N SER A 33 -6.17 9.15 4.38
CA SER A 33 -5.32 8.51 5.37
C SER A 33 -4.62 7.28 4.76
N ALA A 34 -3.28 7.26 4.82
CA ALA A 34 -2.45 6.10 4.46
C ALA A 34 -1.96 5.39 5.73
N ASP A 35 -2.90 5.07 6.61
CA ASP A 35 -2.68 4.37 7.87
C ASP A 35 -3.49 3.07 7.92
N SER A 36 -2.83 1.95 8.25
CA SER A 36 -3.45 0.63 8.25
C SER A 36 -4.40 0.38 9.42
N MET A 37 -4.37 1.23 10.46
CA MET A 37 -5.19 1.06 11.66
C MET A 37 -6.37 2.02 11.69
N GLN A 38 -6.21 3.23 11.17
CA GLN A 38 -7.29 4.24 11.17
C GLN A 38 -8.45 3.89 10.24
N VAL A 39 -8.23 2.96 9.31
CA VAL A 39 -9.25 2.49 8.36
C VAL A 39 -10.39 1.73 9.05
N TYR A 40 -10.09 1.07 10.17
CA TYR A 40 -11.05 0.24 10.89
C TYR A 40 -11.93 1.04 11.84
N ARG A 41 -13.23 0.76 11.80
CA ARG A 41 -14.20 1.28 12.78
C ARG A 41 -13.93 0.73 14.17
N HIS A 42 -14.30 1.48 15.19
CA HIS A 42 -14.21 1.07 16.59
C HIS A 42 -12.80 0.80 17.13
N MET A 43 -11.75 1.02 16.32
CA MET A 43 -10.36 0.89 16.74
C MET A 43 -9.76 2.27 17.08
N ASP A 44 -10.30 2.92 18.12
CA ASP A 44 -9.95 4.32 18.45
C ASP A 44 -8.79 4.41 19.44
N ILE A 45 -8.64 3.39 20.30
CA ILE A 45 -7.60 3.34 21.32
C ILE A 45 -6.31 2.77 20.71
N GLY A 46 -5.20 3.54 20.83
CA GLY A 46 -3.88 3.11 20.36
C GLY A 46 -3.61 3.31 18.86
N SER A 47 -4.62 3.71 18.07
CA SER A 47 -4.48 3.97 16.63
C SER A 47 -4.14 5.43 16.30
N ALA A 48 -4.15 6.32 17.30
CA ALA A 48 -4.05 7.77 17.11
C ALA A 48 -5.03 8.28 16.01
N LYS A 49 -6.23 7.69 15.96
CA LYS A 49 -7.25 8.05 15.01
C LYS A 49 -7.70 9.48 15.23
N ILE A 50 -7.84 10.23 14.15
CA ILE A 50 -8.31 11.61 14.19
C ILE A 50 -9.80 11.66 14.57
N THR A 51 -10.15 12.54 15.49
CA THR A 51 -11.56 12.76 15.87
C THR A 51 -12.25 13.77 14.94
N PRO A 52 -13.60 13.76 14.88
CA PRO A 52 -14.35 14.74 14.09
C PRO A 52 -14.01 16.20 14.45
N GLU A 53 -13.79 16.48 15.75
CA GLU A 53 -13.39 17.79 16.22
C GLU A 53 -12.00 18.18 15.71
N GLU A 54 -11.07 17.24 15.72
CA GLU A 54 -9.71 17.46 15.22
C GLU A 54 -9.66 17.64 13.70
N MET A 55 -10.59 17.04 12.96
CA MET A 55 -10.72 17.22 11.50
C MET A 55 -11.01 18.67 11.11
N ASP A 56 -11.56 19.47 11.99
CA ASP A 56 -11.77 20.91 11.84
C ASP A 56 -12.44 21.27 10.51
N GLY A 57 -13.47 20.48 10.14
CA GLY A 57 -14.24 20.65 8.90
C GLY A 57 -13.54 20.18 7.60
N VAL A 58 -12.33 19.64 7.67
CA VAL A 58 -11.64 19.07 6.51
C VAL A 58 -12.11 17.63 6.31
N PRO A 59 -12.60 17.26 5.10
CA PRO A 59 -12.99 15.90 4.82
C PRO A 59 -11.78 14.95 4.86
N HIS A 60 -11.95 13.82 5.56
CA HIS A 60 -10.98 12.73 5.63
C HIS A 60 -11.56 11.46 5.01
N HIS A 61 -10.77 10.81 4.18
CA HIS A 61 -11.09 9.55 3.51
C HIS A 61 -10.24 8.43 4.08
N LEU A 62 -10.71 7.20 4.02
CA LEU A 62 -10.07 6.00 4.54
C LEU A 62 -9.85 6.03 6.06
N VAL A 63 -10.76 6.67 6.77
CA VAL A 63 -10.90 6.64 8.22
C VAL A 63 -12.28 6.04 8.54
N ASP A 64 -12.35 5.06 9.42
CA ASP A 64 -13.61 4.39 9.83
C ASP A 64 -14.47 3.83 8.68
N VAL A 65 -13.84 3.20 7.71
CA VAL A 65 -14.52 2.70 6.50
C VAL A 65 -14.69 1.18 6.45
N LEU A 66 -13.89 0.41 7.22
CA LEU A 66 -13.95 -1.05 7.27
C LEU A 66 -14.32 -1.54 8.68
N GLU A 67 -14.96 -2.70 8.75
CA GLU A 67 -15.15 -3.41 10.01
C GLU A 67 -13.86 -4.16 10.41
N PRO A 68 -13.59 -4.37 11.70
CA PRO A 68 -12.37 -5.05 12.15
C PRO A 68 -12.22 -6.50 11.64
N THR A 69 -13.31 -7.09 11.15
CA THR A 69 -13.34 -8.44 10.56
C THR A 69 -13.04 -8.46 9.07
N GLU A 70 -12.94 -7.31 8.43
CA GLU A 70 -12.64 -7.19 7.01
C GLU A 70 -11.12 -7.14 6.79
N ASP A 71 -10.65 -7.86 5.78
CA ASP A 71 -9.24 -7.86 5.42
C ASP A 71 -8.85 -6.55 4.73
N PHE A 72 -7.81 -5.91 5.26
CA PHE A 72 -7.23 -4.72 4.66
C PHE A 72 -5.80 -4.99 4.20
N ASN A 73 -5.59 -4.92 2.90
CA ASN A 73 -4.30 -5.14 2.27
C ASN A 73 -3.94 -3.98 1.33
N ILE A 74 -2.73 -4.03 0.78
CA ILE A 74 -2.20 -2.97 -0.10
C ILE A 74 -3.02 -2.77 -1.37
N VAL A 75 -3.62 -3.84 -1.92
CA VAL A 75 -4.44 -3.79 -3.14
C VAL A 75 -5.73 -3.04 -2.87
N LEU A 76 -6.42 -3.42 -1.78
CA LEU A 76 -7.65 -2.75 -1.36
C LEU A 76 -7.39 -1.29 -1.00
N PHE A 77 -6.27 -1.01 -0.27
CA PHE A 77 -5.88 0.37 0.02
C PHE A 77 -5.71 1.19 -1.26
N GLN A 78 -4.95 0.69 -2.24
CA GLN A 78 -4.71 1.40 -3.49
C GLN A 78 -6.02 1.70 -4.23
N GLN A 79 -6.92 0.72 -4.32
CA GLN A 79 -8.22 0.89 -4.96
C GLN A 79 -9.04 1.98 -4.26
N MET A 80 -9.19 1.87 -2.94
CA MET A 80 -9.94 2.84 -2.15
C MET A 80 -9.34 4.24 -2.22
N ALA A 81 -8.00 4.35 -2.23
CA ALA A 81 -7.31 5.62 -2.35
C ALA A 81 -7.55 6.27 -3.73
N LYS A 82 -7.49 5.48 -4.81
CA LYS A 82 -7.81 5.95 -6.17
C LYS A 82 -9.26 6.43 -6.28
N ASP A 83 -10.21 5.66 -5.75
CA ASP A 83 -11.63 6.04 -5.72
C ASP A 83 -11.87 7.33 -4.94
N ALA A 84 -11.16 7.51 -3.81
CA ALA A 84 -11.21 8.74 -3.04
C ALA A 84 -10.62 9.92 -3.82
N MET A 85 -9.47 9.72 -4.48
CA MET A 85 -8.84 10.76 -5.30
C MET A 85 -9.75 11.22 -6.43
N ASP A 86 -10.41 10.31 -7.14
CA ASP A 86 -11.32 10.67 -8.22
C ASP A 86 -12.51 11.48 -7.70
N LYS A 87 -13.11 11.08 -6.57
CA LYS A 87 -14.17 11.85 -5.91
C LYS A 87 -13.71 13.25 -5.49
N ILE A 88 -12.44 13.41 -5.07
CA ILE A 88 -11.87 14.70 -4.69
C ILE A 88 -11.64 15.57 -5.93
N TYR A 89 -11.10 14.99 -7.01
CA TYR A 89 -10.90 15.70 -8.27
C TYR A 89 -12.23 16.16 -8.91
N ASP A 90 -13.27 15.34 -8.85
CA ASP A 90 -14.60 15.68 -9.37
C ASP A 90 -15.22 16.91 -8.68
N LYS A 91 -14.82 17.16 -7.42
CA LYS A 91 -15.17 18.38 -6.66
C LYS A 91 -14.26 19.58 -6.99
N GLY A 92 -13.28 19.43 -7.88
CA GLY A 92 -12.28 20.46 -8.16
C GLY A 92 -11.31 20.71 -7.00
N ARG A 93 -11.10 19.71 -6.12
CA ARG A 93 -10.22 19.81 -4.95
C ARG A 93 -8.93 19.03 -5.15
N ILE A 94 -7.96 19.24 -4.26
CA ILE A 94 -6.65 18.58 -4.30
C ILE A 94 -6.60 17.47 -3.26
N PRO A 95 -6.34 16.19 -3.63
CA PRO A 95 -6.12 15.13 -2.67
C PRO A 95 -4.77 15.31 -1.97
N ILE A 96 -4.78 15.05 -0.65
CA ILE A 96 -3.59 15.06 0.21
C ILE A 96 -3.48 13.69 0.87
N LEU A 97 -2.51 12.90 0.44
CA LEU A 97 -2.22 11.57 1.01
C LEU A 97 -1.34 11.73 2.24
N VAL A 98 -1.83 11.31 3.40
CA VAL A 98 -1.16 11.52 4.70
C VAL A 98 -0.92 10.19 5.40
N GLY A 99 0.32 9.86 5.74
CA GLY A 99 0.63 8.65 6.49
C GLY A 99 2.11 8.39 6.72
N GLY A 100 2.38 7.33 7.49
CA GLY A 100 3.73 6.84 7.78
C GLY A 100 4.11 5.57 7.03
N THR A 101 3.15 4.89 6.40
CA THR A 101 3.37 3.60 5.73
C THR A 101 3.88 3.83 4.30
N GLY A 102 5.20 3.84 4.14
CA GLY A 102 5.85 4.15 2.86
C GLY A 102 5.37 3.27 1.70
N PHE A 103 5.07 1.99 1.95
CA PHE A 103 4.60 1.06 0.92
C PHE A 103 3.20 1.42 0.41
N TYR A 104 2.30 1.89 1.27
CA TYR A 104 0.98 2.39 0.86
C TYR A 104 1.11 3.64 -0.02
N ILE A 105 1.96 4.56 0.40
CA ILE A 105 2.23 5.78 -0.38
C ILE A 105 2.79 5.44 -1.75
N GLN A 106 3.77 4.52 -1.81
CA GLN A 106 4.37 4.08 -3.07
C GLN A 106 3.36 3.40 -3.99
N SER A 107 2.44 2.60 -3.46
CA SER A 107 1.42 1.92 -4.27
C SER A 107 0.57 2.90 -5.08
N VAL A 108 0.25 4.05 -4.49
CA VAL A 108 -0.55 5.10 -5.14
C VAL A 108 0.32 5.98 -6.04
N THR A 109 1.47 6.46 -5.54
CA THR A 109 2.29 7.44 -6.26
C THR A 109 2.99 6.86 -7.48
N ARG A 110 3.33 5.57 -7.45
CA ARG A 110 3.93 4.84 -8.57
C ARG A 110 2.92 4.10 -9.43
N ASP A 111 1.64 4.14 -9.02
CA ASP A 111 0.58 3.38 -9.69
C ASP A 111 0.94 1.90 -9.88
N ILE A 112 1.45 1.28 -8.80
CA ILE A 112 1.93 -0.09 -8.84
C ILE A 112 0.78 -0.99 -9.29
N ASP A 113 0.98 -1.71 -10.39
CA ASP A 113 0.03 -2.72 -10.82
C ASP A 113 0.16 -3.94 -9.90
N PHE A 114 -0.77 -4.04 -8.97
CA PHE A 114 -0.99 -5.28 -8.25
C PHE A 114 -1.88 -6.13 -9.14
N THR A 115 -1.28 -6.80 -10.13
CA THR A 115 -1.99 -7.85 -10.86
C THR A 115 -2.76 -8.68 -9.85
N SER A 116 -4.08 -8.66 -9.96
CA SER A 116 -4.97 -9.41 -9.09
C SER A 116 -4.58 -10.87 -9.22
N SER A 117 -3.72 -11.32 -8.33
CA SER A 117 -3.55 -12.73 -8.16
C SER A 117 -4.86 -13.19 -7.54
N ASP A 118 -5.73 -13.82 -8.35
CA ASP A 118 -6.61 -14.83 -7.78
C ASP A 118 -5.69 -15.71 -6.94
N GLN A 119 -5.77 -15.55 -5.62
CA GLN A 119 -4.86 -16.27 -4.73
C GLN A 119 -5.18 -17.73 -4.96
N ASP A 120 -4.31 -18.45 -5.64
CA ASP A 120 -4.37 -19.91 -5.69
C ASP A 120 -4.03 -20.40 -4.28
N GLU A 121 -5.03 -20.32 -3.39
CA GLU A 121 -4.90 -20.73 -1.99
C GLU A 121 -4.40 -22.16 -1.87
N HIS A 122 -4.67 -22.99 -2.86
CA HIS A 122 -4.19 -24.36 -2.91
C HIS A 122 -2.67 -24.38 -3.08
N TYR A 123 -2.14 -23.64 -4.05
CA TYR A 123 -0.71 -23.58 -4.29
C TYR A 123 0.05 -22.93 -3.13
N ARG A 124 -0.53 -21.91 -2.51
CA ARG A 124 0.04 -21.31 -1.30
C ARG A 124 0.19 -22.33 -0.19
N ARG A 125 -0.86 -23.11 0.10
CA ARG A 125 -0.80 -24.18 1.11
C ARG A 125 0.22 -25.24 0.76
N GLU A 126 0.31 -25.66 -0.51
CA GLU A 126 1.35 -26.59 -0.96
C GLU A 126 2.76 -26.08 -0.64
N LEU A 127 3.02 -24.78 -0.89
CA LEU A 127 4.31 -24.16 -0.62
C LEU A 127 4.59 -24.03 0.89
N GLU A 128 3.57 -23.71 1.69
CA GLU A 128 3.67 -23.66 3.15
C GLU A 128 3.98 -25.05 3.72
N GLU A 129 3.28 -26.07 3.27
CA GLU A 129 3.56 -27.47 3.66
C GLU A 129 4.96 -27.91 3.23
N LEU A 130 5.42 -27.54 2.05
CA LEU A 130 6.79 -27.83 1.61
C LEU A 130 7.84 -27.12 2.47
N ALA A 131 7.57 -25.88 2.92
CA ALA A 131 8.45 -25.17 3.83
C ALA A 131 8.55 -25.86 5.19
N GLU A 132 7.44 -26.40 5.71
CA GLU A 132 7.41 -27.14 6.97
C GLU A 132 8.13 -28.48 6.86
N GLN A 133 7.92 -29.22 5.77
CA GLN A 133 8.48 -30.55 5.59
C GLN A 133 9.96 -30.57 5.18
N LYS A 134 10.37 -29.64 4.29
CA LYS A 134 11.71 -29.63 3.67
C LYS A 134 12.58 -28.46 4.11
N GLY A 135 12.02 -27.55 4.86
CA GLY A 135 12.70 -26.35 5.36
C GLY A 135 12.68 -25.18 4.39
N PRO A 136 12.94 -23.95 4.91
CA PRO A 136 12.95 -22.71 4.13
C PRO A 136 13.94 -22.71 2.96
N ALA A 137 15.11 -23.30 3.14
CA ALA A 137 16.15 -23.36 2.10
C ALA A 137 15.66 -24.08 0.83
N PHE A 138 14.83 -25.11 0.99
CA PHE A 138 14.27 -25.83 -0.17
C PHE A 138 13.39 -24.94 -1.04
N LEU A 139 12.51 -24.12 -0.42
CA LEU A 139 11.69 -23.15 -1.16
C LEU A 139 12.56 -22.07 -1.81
N HIS A 140 13.57 -21.63 -1.11
CA HIS A 140 14.52 -20.64 -1.63
C HIS A 140 15.28 -21.17 -2.86
N ASP A 141 15.68 -22.43 -2.86
CA ASP A 141 16.26 -23.11 -4.03
C ASP A 141 15.27 -23.21 -5.20
N MET A 142 13.96 -23.39 -4.91
CA MET A 142 12.94 -23.34 -5.95
C MET A 142 12.83 -21.93 -6.55
N LEU A 143 12.86 -20.90 -5.72
CA LEU A 143 12.85 -19.52 -6.17
C LEU A 143 14.11 -19.20 -7.00
N ALA A 144 15.28 -19.62 -6.57
CA ALA A 144 16.54 -19.41 -7.30
C ALA A 144 16.53 -19.97 -8.72
N LYS A 145 15.78 -21.05 -8.98
CA LYS A 145 15.62 -21.65 -10.32
C LYS A 145 14.74 -20.83 -11.25
N VAL A 146 13.70 -20.17 -10.71
CA VAL A 146 12.72 -19.43 -11.52
C VAL A 146 13.01 -17.93 -11.54
N ASP A 147 13.49 -17.37 -10.44
CA ASP A 147 13.83 -15.95 -10.29
C ASP A 147 15.11 -15.78 -9.45
N PRO A 148 16.31 -15.99 -10.04
CA PRO A 148 17.58 -15.90 -9.32
C PRO A 148 17.79 -14.55 -8.64
N LYS A 149 17.34 -13.46 -9.26
CA LYS A 149 17.49 -12.10 -8.72
C LYS A 149 16.65 -11.90 -7.46
N SER A 150 15.42 -12.38 -7.45
CA SER A 150 14.61 -12.36 -6.23
C SER A 150 15.20 -13.23 -5.14
N ALA A 151 15.84 -14.36 -5.48
CA ALA A 151 16.51 -15.19 -4.51
C ALA A 151 17.74 -14.53 -3.88
N GLU A 152 18.46 -13.69 -4.62
CA GLU A 152 19.56 -12.86 -4.06
C GLU A 152 19.02 -11.81 -3.07
N ASP A 153 17.86 -11.21 -3.36
CA ASP A 153 17.29 -10.11 -2.57
C ASP A 153 16.46 -10.58 -1.36
N ILE A 154 15.98 -11.83 -1.38
CA ILE A 154 15.08 -12.38 -0.35
C ILE A 154 15.81 -13.45 0.44
N HIS A 155 16.04 -13.20 1.73
CA HIS A 155 16.65 -14.19 2.61
C HIS A 155 15.76 -15.43 2.75
N GLU A 156 16.36 -16.64 2.76
CA GLU A 156 15.66 -17.94 2.82
C GLU A 156 14.64 -18.05 3.98
N ASN A 157 14.95 -17.48 5.15
CA ASN A 157 14.06 -17.46 6.31
C ASN A 157 12.84 -16.54 6.14
N ASN A 158 12.79 -15.73 5.10
CA ASN A 158 11.61 -14.93 4.78
C ASN A 158 10.63 -15.72 3.90
N VAL A 159 10.16 -16.86 4.44
CA VAL A 159 9.30 -17.84 3.76
C VAL A 159 8.10 -17.17 3.08
N LYS A 160 7.44 -16.22 3.73
CA LYS A 160 6.29 -15.51 3.14
C LYS A 160 6.64 -14.75 1.86
N ARG A 161 7.82 -14.13 1.81
CA ARG A 161 8.28 -13.43 0.59
C ARG A 161 8.70 -14.39 -0.51
N VAL A 162 9.34 -15.50 -0.14
CA VAL A 162 9.70 -16.58 -1.08
C VAL A 162 8.44 -17.16 -1.72
N ILE A 163 7.43 -17.52 -0.92
CA ILE A 163 6.15 -18.02 -1.39
C ILE A 163 5.50 -17.01 -2.35
N ARG A 164 5.44 -15.73 -1.97
CA ARG A 164 4.85 -14.69 -2.82
C ARG A 164 5.52 -14.58 -4.19
N ALA A 165 6.83 -14.70 -4.25
CA ALA A 165 7.57 -14.65 -5.52
C ALA A 165 7.29 -15.89 -6.40
N LEU A 166 7.19 -17.07 -5.79
CA LEU A 166 6.82 -18.31 -6.49
C LEU A 166 5.39 -18.29 -7.01
N GLU A 167 4.44 -17.80 -6.20
CA GLU A 167 3.05 -17.60 -6.62
C GLU A 167 2.96 -16.65 -7.81
N PHE A 168 3.65 -15.52 -7.74
CA PHE A 168 3.66 -14.54 -8.81
C PHE A 168 4.15 -15.15 -10.12
N TYR A 169 5.25 -15.92 -10.09
CA TYR A 169 5.78 -16.60 -11.26
C TYR A 169 4.80 -17.63 -11.82
N LYS A 170 4.18 -18.44 -10.95
CA LYS A 170 3.18 -19.43 -11.39
C LYS A 170 1.98 -18.82 -12.09
N GLN A 171 1.51 -17.69 -11.59
CA GLN A 171 0.30 -17.02 -12.10
C GLN A 171 0.55 -16.23 -13.37
N ASN A 172 1.69 -15.54 -13.46
CA ASN A 172 1.94 -14.58 -14.53
C ASN A 172 2.93 -15.10 -15.58
N GLY A 173 3.66 -16.18 -15.31
CA GLY A 173 4.71 -16.70 -16.19
C GLY A 173 5.93 -15.78 -16.32
N THR A 174 5.97 -14.66 -15.58
CA THR A 174 7.05 -13.67 -15.54
C THR A 174 7.65 -13.60 -14.14
N ARG A 175 8.91 -13.15 -14.05
CA ARG A 175 9.61 -13.04 -12.77
C ARG A 175 9.13 -11.81 -12.01
N ILE A 176 8.96 -11.93 -10.68
CA ILE A 176 8.59 -10.79 -9.85
C ILE A 176 9.71 -9.73 -9.83
N SER A 177 10.98 -10.14 -10.00
CA SER A 177 12.11 -9.21 -10.14
C SER A 177 12.00 -8.35 -11.39
N GLU A 178 11.64 -8.93 -12.54
CA GLU A 178 11.42 -8.22 -13.80
C GLU A 178 10.25 -7.25 -13.69
N HIS A 179 9.12 -7.72 -13.16
CA HIS A 179 7.95 -6.88 -12.90
C HIS A 179 8.29 -5.69 -11.98
N ASN A 180 9.05 -5.93 -10.90
CA ASN A 180 9.46 -4.86 -9.98
C ASN A 180 10.40 -3.83 -10.64
N GLU A 181 11.23 -4.25 -11.61
CA GLU A 181 12.07 -3.32 -12.38
C GLU A 181 11.26 -2.48 -13.34
N GLU A 182 10.37 -3.09 -14.10
CA GLU A 182 9.42 -2.38 -14.96
C GLU A 182 8.61 -1.36 -14.17
N GLN A 183 8.14 -1.72 -12.97
CA GLN A 183 7.41 -0.81 -12.08
C GLN A 183 8.28 0.36 -11.56
N LYS A 184 9.59 0.19 -11.44
CA LYS A 184 10.50 1.31 -11.08
C LYS A 184 10.64 2.33 -12.21
N GLU A 185 10.54 1.90 -13.45
CA GLU A 185 10.60 2.76 -14.63
C GLU A 185 9.27 3.44 -14.96
N HIS A 186 8.16 2.96 -14.38
CA HIS A 186 6.87 3.60 -14.55
C HIS A 186 6.88 5.04 -14.03
N THR A 187 6.71 5.99 -14.93
CA THR A 187 6.49 7.39 -14.55
C THR A 187 5.13 7.54 -13.92
N SER A 188 5.08 8.10 -12.71
CA SER A 188 3.83 8.40 -12.03
C SER A 188 2.84 9.13 -12.96
N PRO A 189 1.56 8.68 -13.03
CA PRO A 189 0.52 9.39 -13.77
C PRO A 189 0.14 10.73 -13.12
N MET A 190 0.68 11.02 -11.93
CA MET A 190 0.38 12.20 -11.13
C MET A 190 1.60 13.09 -10.94
N HIS A 191 1.36 14.41 -10.80
CA HIS A 191 2.34 15.33 -10.22
C HIS A 191 2.18 15.31 -8.70
N TRP A 192 3.20 14.85 -7.98
CA TRP A 192 3.17 14.78 -6.52
C TRP A 192 4.32 15.58 -5.90
N LEU A 193 4.04 16.19 -4.76
CA LEU A 193 5.00 16.85 -3.89
C LEU A 193 5.09 16.07 -2.59
N ILE A 194 6.31 15.66 -2.19
CA ILE A 194 6.56 15.01 -0.90
C ILE A 194 7.12 16.05 0.07
N SER A 195 6.50 16.15 1.25
CA SER A 195 7.08 16.83 2.42
C SER A 195 7.22 15.82 3.54
N SER A 196 8.40 15.75 4.13
CA SER A 196 8.76 14.91 5.28
C SER A 196 9.12 15.75 6.49
#